data_f2ecd9a74bfe23f61443c90a4800f0b4
#
_entry.id   f2ecd9a74bfe23f61443c90a4800f0b4
#
_cell.length_a   1.000
_cell.length_b   1.000
_cell.length_c   1.000
_cell.angle_alpha   90.00
_cell.angle_beta   90.00
_cell.angle_gamma   90.00
#
_symmetry.space_group_name_H-M   'P 1'
#
loop_
_entity.id
_entity.type
_entity.pdbx_description
1 polymer ?
#
loop_
_entity_poly.entity_id
_entity_poly.type
_entity_poly.pdbx_seq_one_letter_code
_entity_poly.pdbx_strand_id
1 'polypeptide(L)'
;MKSFNCQLCGQPVYFENDQCLSCGSTLGYLSDEHNLVALQRQADGLLYPLSNNPRGAGYRLCQNAATWQACNWLVPADSPDAYCRSCSLNEIVPDLTVTANIPLWIKLEAGKRRLLYSLL
;
A
#
# COMPACT_ATOMS: atom_id res chain seq x y z
N MET A 1 9.03 8.41 12.56
CA MET A 1 8.53 7.92 11.28
C MET A 1 8.80 8.94 10.18
N LYS A 2 9.15 8.49 9.00
CA LYS A 2 9.50 9.36 7.89
C LYS A 2 8.27 10.14 7.38
N SER A 3 8.47 11.41 7.01
CA SER A 3 7.44 12.23 6.38
C SER A 3 7.40 11.97 4.88
N PHE A 4 6.20 11.99 4.31
CA PHE A 4 5.98 11.77 2.89
C PHE A 4 5.20 12.93 2.29
N ASN A 5 5.39 13.14 0.99
CA ASN A 5 4.66 14.15 0.23
C ASN A 5 4.14 13.53 -1.07
N CYS A 6 2.94 13.94 -1.49
CA CYS A 6 2.40 13.54 -2.78
C CYS A 6 3.29 14.07 -3.92
N GLN A 7 3.75 13.21 -4.82
CA GLN A 7 4.62 13.62 -5.93
C GLN A 7 3.89 14.45 -6.97
N LEU A 8 2.56 14.41 -7.01
CA LEU A 8 1.78 15.16 -7.98
C LEU A 8 1.50 16.60 -7.52
N CYS A 9 1.07 16.79 -6.25
CA CYS A 9 0.65 18.11 -5.76
C CYS A 9 1.47 18.64 -4.59
N GLY A 10 2.39 17.86 -4.03
CA GLY A 10 3.24 18.28 -2.91
C GLY A 10 2.57 18.24 -1.54
N GLN A 11 1.30 17.85 -1.45
CA GLN A 11 0.59 17.77 -0.17
C GLN A 11 1.26 16.77 0.76
N PRO A 12 1.51 17.12 2.03
CA PRO A 12 1.97 16.13 3.01
C PRO A 12 0.98 14.99 3.14
N VAL A 13 1.49 13.75 3.13
CA VAL A 13 0.69 12.53 3.25
C VAL A 13 1.28 11.65 4.34
N TYR A 14 0.46 10.76 4.88
CA TYR A 14 0.84 9.92 5.98
C TYR A 14 1.03 8.48 5.53
N PHE A 15 1.84 7.74 6.27
CA PHE A 15 2.21 6.35 5.97
C PHE A 15 0.99 5.45 5.66
N GLU A 16 -0.14 5.71 6.28
CA GLU A 16 -1.35 4.88 6.15
C GLU A 16 -2.32 5.36 5.09
N ASN A 17 -2.02 6.48 4.42
CA ASN A 17 -2.90 6.98 3.36
C ASN A 17 -2.85 6.07 2.14
N ASP A 18 -4.01 5.86 1.54
CA ASP A 18 -4.14 5.18 0.25
C ASP A 18 -4.57 6.12 -0.87
N GLN A 19 -4.84 7.38 -0.52
CA GLN A 19 -5.25 8.41 -1.45
C GLN A 19 -4.79 9.77 -0.93
N CYS A 20 -4.30 10.62 -1.83
CA CYS A 20 -4.00 12.01 -1.49
C CYS A 20 -5.31 12.79 -1.35
N LEU A 21 -5.52 13.39 -0.19
CA LEU A 21 -6.75 14.12 0.10
C LEU A 21 -6.86 15.44 -0.66
N SER A 22 -5.73 15.95 -1.18
CA SER A 22 -5.71 17.22 -1.92
C SER A 22 -6.00 17.02 -3.40
N CYS A 23 -5.30 16.11 -4.09
CA CYS A 23 -5.45 15.93 -5.53
C CYS A 23 -6.14 14.63 -5.93
N GLY A 24 -6.44 13.74 -4.99
CA GLY A 24 -7.13 12.49 -5.26
C GLY A 24 -6.27 11.38 -5.84
N SER A 25 -4.95 11.57 -5.95
CA SER A 25 -4.06 10.54 -6.49
C SER A 25 -4.04 9.30 -5.61
N THR A 26 -4.01 8.12 -6.24
CA THR A 26 -3.81 6.86 -5.53
C THR A 26 -2.40 6.83 -4.94
N LEU A 27 -2.30 6.43 -3.68
CA LEU A 27 -1.03 6.30 -2.97
C LEU A 27 -0.77 4.84 -2.66
N GLY A 28 0.50 4.46 -2.67
CA GLY A 28 0.92 3.13 -2.26
C GLY A 28 2.32 3.15 -1.68
N TYR A 29 2.59 2.22 -0.76
CA TYR A 29 3.88 2.12 -0.09
C TYR A 29 4.77 1.11 -0.79
N LEU A 30 5.97 1.57 -1.17
CA LEU A 30 7.03 0.74 -1.74
C LEU A 30 7.97 0.31 -0.62
N SER A 31 7.81 -0.94 -0.16
CA SER A 31 8.63 -1.45 0.95
C SER A 31 10.12 -1.54 0.61
N ASP A 32 10.44 -1.76 -0.67
CA ASP A 32 11.83 -1.83 -1.14
C ASP A 32 12.54 -0.49 -1.07
N GLU A 33 11.81 0.61 -1.22
CA GLU A 33 12.36 1.96 -1.28
C GLU A 33 12.03 2.78 -0.03
N HIS A 34 11.28 2.21 0.91
CA HIS A 34 10.82 2.90 2.12
C HIS A 34 10.14 4.24 1.79
N ASN A 35 9.26 4.23 0.78
CA ASN A 35 8.61 5.45 0.33
C ASN A 35 7.13 5.23 0.02
N LEU A 36 6.31 6.21 0.40
CA LEU A 36 4.91 6.29 0.03
C LEU A 36 4.82 7.16 -1.23
N VAL A 37 4.28 6.63 -2.30
CA VAL A 37 4.34 7.28 -3.62
C VAL A 37 2.95 7.45 -4.22
N ALA A 38 2.77 8.52 -5.01
CA ALA A 38 1.61 8.68 -5.85
C ALA A 38 1.76 7.79 -7.09
N LEU A 39 0.65 7.22 -7.53
CA LEU A 39 0.61 6.20 -8.56
C LEU A 39 -0.29 6.64 -9.71
N GLN A 40 0.05 6.20 -10.92
CA GLN A 40 -0.78 6.36 -12.11
C GLN A 40 -1.05 4.99 -12.71
N ARG A 41 -2.35 4.70 -12.97
CA ARG A 41 -2.74 3.47 -13.64
C ARG A 41 -2.54 3.61 -15.13
N GLN A 42 -1.85 2.65 -15.73
CA GLN A 42 -1.61 2.59 -17.16
C GLN A 42 -2.60 1.66 -17.87
N ALA A 43 -2.56 1.65 -19.19
CA ALA A 43 -3.47 0.84 -20.02
C ALA A 43 -3.34 -0.67 -19.78
N ASP A 44 -2.19 -1.14 -19.29
CA ASP A 44 -1.94 -2.54 -18.93
C ASP A 44 -2.58 -2.94 -17.59
N GLY A 45 -3.23 -2.00 -16.90
CA GLY A 45 -3.86 -2.22 -15.60
C GLY A 45 -2.91 -2.13 -14.41
N LEU A 46 -1.62 -1.95 -14.65
CA LEU A 46 -0.62 -1.82 -13.59
C LEU A 46 -0.54 -0.37 -13.10
N LEU A 47 0.02 -0.21 -11.89
CA LEU A 47 0.24 1.09 -11.27
C LEU A 47 1.72 1.44 -11.35
N TYR A 48 2.01 2.67 -11.77
CA TYR A 48 3.38 3.17 -11.90
C TYR A 48 3.60 4.38 -11.02
N PRO A 49 4.70 4.42 -10.22
CA PRO A 49 5.01 5.60 -9.43
C PRO A 49 5.23 6.83 -10.31
N LEU A 50 4.68 7.97 -9.87
CA LEU A 50 4.90 9.25 -10.54
C LEU A 50 6.27 9.83 -10.24
N SER A 51 6.92 9.38 -9.16
CA SER A 51 8.29 9.76 -8.83
C SER A 51 9.28 8.92 -9.63
N ASN A 52 10.58 9.20 -9.44
CA ASN A 52 11.65 8.45 -10.08
C ASN A 52 11.48 6.94 -9.86
N ASN A 53 11.34 6.21 -10.97
CA ASN A 53 11.18 4.76 -10.97
C ASN A 53 12.32 4.14 -11.77
N PRO A 54 13.50 3.91 -11.14
CA PRO A 54 14.69 3.45 -11.85
C PRO A 54 14.51 2.07 -12.50
N ARG A 55 13.59 1.27 -12.03
CA ARG A 55 13.33 -0.06 -12.62
C ARG A 55 12.34 0.00 -13.77
N GLY A 56 11.59 1.09 -13.93
CA GLY A 56 10.52 1.18 -14.91
C GLY A 56 9.41 0.14 -14.70
N ALA A 57 9.37 -0.49 -13.55
CA ALA A 57 8.47 -1.61 -13.27
C ALA A 57 7.10 -1.12 -12.78
N GLY A 58 6.05 -1.84 -13.16
CA GLY A 58 4.71 -1.63 -12.64
C GLY A 58 4.49 -2.38 -11.33
N TYR A 59 3.43 -2.00 -10.63
CA TYR A 59 3.05 -2.60 -9.36
C TYR A 59 1.57 -2.94 -9.35
N ARG A 60 1.19 -3.87 -8.48
CA ARG A 60 -0.20 -4.22 -8.20
C ARG A 60 -0.54 -3.85 -6.76
N LEU A 61 -1.83 -3.60 -6.51
CA LEU A 61 -2.30 -3.48 -5.14
C LEU A 61 -2.20 -4.85 -4.45
N CYS A 62 -1.85 -4.84 -3.16
CA CYS A 62 -1.98 -6.02 -2.32
C CYS A 62 -3.43 -6.53 -2.40
N GLN A 63 -3.64 -7.84 -2.35
CA GLN A 63 -4.98 -8.42 -2.40
C GLN A 63 -5.89 -7.86 -1.31
N ASN A 64 -5.34 -7.60 -0.12
CA ASN A 64 -6.11 -7.01 0.97
C ASN A 64 -6.45 -5.53 0.74
N ALA A 65 -5.67 -4.82 -0.08
CA ALA A 65 -6.02 -3.46 -0.50
C ALA A 65 -7.17 -3.48 -1.51
N ALA A 66 -7.11 -4.38 -2.49
CA ALA A 66 -8.11 -4.48 -3.55
C ALA A 66 -9.46 -4.97 -3.03
N THR A 67 -9.47 -5.94 -2.11
CA THR A 67 -10.70 -6.58 -1.62
C THR A 67 -11.32 -5.84 -0.43
N TRP A 68 -10.48 -5.40 0.53
CA TRP A 68 -10.96 -4.90 1.83
C TRP A 68 -10.55 -3.45 2.11
N GLN A 69 -9.74 -2.84 1.27
CA GLN A 69 -9.12 -1.53 1.51
C GLN A 69 -8.37 -1.51 2.87
N ALA A 70 -7.79 -2.64 3.22
CA ALA A 70 -7.14 -2.85 4.52
C ALA A 70 -5.62 -2.66 4.47
N CYS A 71 -5.07 -2.35 3.29
CA CYS A 71 -3.64 -2.26 3.08
C CYS A 71 -3.33 -1.18 2.04
N ASN A 72 -2.14 -0.61 2.09
CA ASN A 72 -1.67 0.34 1.07
C ASN A 72 -0.28 -0.01 0.56
N TRP A 73 0.25 -1.19 0.89
CA TRP A 73 1.53 -1.66 0.38
C TRP A 73 1.36 -2.28 -1.00
N LEU A 74 2.36 -2.07 -1.85
CA LEU A 74 2.34 -2.52 -3.24
C LEU A 74 3.07 -3.85 -3.41
N VAL A 75 2.66 -4.59 -4.44
CA VAL A 75 3.28 -5.84 -4.84
C VAL A 75 3.89 -5.62 -6.22
N PRO A 76 5.19 -5.93 -6.45
CA PRO A 76 5.77 -5.86 -7.77
C PRO A 76 4.99 -6.69 -8.79
N ALA A 77 4.82 -6.16 -10.00
CA ALA A 77 4.01 -6.83 -11.03
C ALA A 77 4.58 -8.18 -11.46
N ASP A 78 5.89 -8.37 -11.34
CA ASP A 78 6.58 -9.63 -11.68
C ASP A 78 6.58 -10.64 -10.53
N SER A 79 6.07 -10.27 -9.36
CA SER A 79 5.96 -11.19 -8.22
C SER A 79 4.77 -12.14 -8.42
N PRO A 80 4.94 -13.44 -8.10
CA PRO A 80 3.83 -14.39 -8.14
C PRO A 80 2.86 -14.22 -6.97
N ASP A 81 3.24 -13.44 -5.94
CA ASP A 81 2.44 -13.27 -4.73
C ASP A 81 1.26 -12.34 -4.96
N ALA A 82 0.11 -12.68 -4.37
CA ALA A 82 -1.06 -11.81 -4.35
C ALA A 82 -1.01 -10.78 -3.22
N TYR A 83 -0.19 -11.03 -2.21
CA TYR A 83 -0.10 -10.23 -0.99
C TYR A 83 1.23 -9.51 -0.90
N CYS A 84 1.22 -8.33 -0.26
CA CYS A 84 2.43 -7.57 0.00
C CYS A 84 3.28 -8.26 1.09
N ARG A 85 4.47 -7.71 1.32
CA ARG A 85 5.42 -8.24 2.30
C ARG A 85 4.82 -8.34 3.71
N SER A 86 3.99 -7.38 4.10
CA SER A 86 3.33 -7.40 5.40
C SER A 86 2.21 -8.44 5.46
N CYS A 87 1.32 -8.45 4.47
CA CYS A 87 0.16 -9.34 4.47
C CYS A 87 0.54 -10.80 4.25
N SER A 88 1.66 -11.07 3.57
CA SER A 88 2.17 -12.43 3.37
C SER A 88 2.59 -13.11 4.67
N LEU A 89 2.78 -12.35 5.75
CA LEU A 89 3.13 -12.87 7.07
C LEU A 89 1.89 -13.31 7.88
N ASN A 90 0.68 -13.11 7.37
CA ASN A 90 -0.54 -13.49 8.08
C ASN A 90 -0.70 -15.01 8.08
N GLU A 91 -0.76 -15.59 9.29
CA GLU A 91 -1.10 -17.00 9.49
C GLU A 91 -2.57 -17.17 9.84
N ILE A 92 -3.13 -16.20 10.58
CA ILE A 92 -4.51 -16.24 11.05
C ILE A 92 -5.17 -14.92 10.68
N VAL A 93 -6.33 -15.03 10.02
CA VAL A 93 -7.19 -13.89 9.70
C VAL A 93 -8.54 -14.14 10.37
N PRO A 94 -9.13 -13.13 11.05
CA PRO A 94 -10.44 -13.30 11.67
C PRO A 94 -11.50 -13.59 10.61
N ASP A 95 -12.66 -14.10 11.06
CA ASP A 95 -13.79 -14.35 10.16
C ASP A 95 -14.33 -13.02 9.63
N LEU A 96 -14.01 -12.69 8.37
CA LEU A 96 -14.40 -11.43 7.74
C LEU A 96 -15.86 -11.44 7.25
N THR A 97 -16.54 -12.58 7.33
CA THR A 97 -18.00 -12.61 7.13
C THR A 97 -18.74 -11.97 8.30
N VAL A 98 -18.10 -11.86 9.47
CA VAL A 98 -18.59 -11.09 10.59
C VAL A 98 -18.20 -9.64 10.42
N THR A 99 -19.14 -8.78 10.05
CA THR A 99 -18.87 -7.38 9.68
C THR A 99 -18.09 -6.60 10.74
N ALA A 100 -18.35 -6.85 12.02
CA ALA A 100 -17.67 -6.17 13.12
C ALA A 100 -16.17 -6.50 13.20
N ASN A 101 -15.72 -7.61 12.61
CA ASN A 101 -14.31 -8.01 12.61
C ASN A 101 -13.47 -7.21 11.59
N ILE A 102 -14.09 -6.68 10.55
CA ILE A 102 -13.35 -6.00 9.48
C ILE A 102 -12.59 -4.76 9.99
N PRO A 103 -13.24 -3.78 10.66
CA PRO A 103 -12.51 -2.61 11.14
C PRO A 103 -11.46 -2.94 12.20
N LEU A 104 -11.70 -3.96 13.03
CA LEU A 104 -10.73 -4.39 14.04
C LEU A 104 -9.50 -5.00 13.37
N TRP A 105 -9.71 -5.85 12.37
CA TRP A 105 -8.63 -6.45 11.60
C TRP A 105 -7.81 -5.39 10.85
N ILE A 106 -8.46 -4.40 10.24
CA ILE A 106 -7.79 -3.29 9.54
C ILE A 106 -6.86 -2.55 10.50
N LYS A 107 -7.28 -2.29 11.74
CA LYS A 107 -6.43 -1.64 12.75
C LYS A 107 -5.23 -2.49 13.12
N LEU A 108 -5.42 -3.80 13.28
CA LEU A 108 -4.32 -4.72 13.59
C LEU A 108 -3.31 -4.77 12.44
N GLU A 109 -3.77 -4.81 11.21
CA GLU A 109 -2.90 -4.80 10.03
C GLU A 109 -2.11 -3.49 9.92
N ALA A 110 -2.75 -2.36 10.22
CA ALA A 110 -2.07 -1.06 10.22
C ALA A 110 -0.95 -1.02 11.27
N GLY A 111 -1.20 -1.55 12.46
CA GLY A 111 -0.19 -1.64 13.51
C GLY A 111 0.98 -2.55 13.11
N LYS A 112 0.68 -3.66 12.47
CA LYS A 112 1.70 -4.58 11.96
C LYS A 112 2.58 -3.92 10.90
N ARG A 113 2.01 -3.18 9.98
CA ARG A 113 2.78 -2.47 8.96
C ARG A 113 3.72 -1.43 9.55
N ARG A 114 3.28 -0.68 10.58
CA ARG A 114 4.14 0.27 11.29
C ARG A 114 5.32 -0.43 11.95
N LEU A 115 5.08 -1.58 12.56
CA LEU A 115 6.15 -2.36 13.18
C LEU A 115 7.16 -2.82 12.14
N LEU A 116 6.69 -3.37 11.03
CA LEU A 116 7.56 -3.82 9.95
C LEU A 116 8.35 -2.66 9.33
N TYR A 117 7.73 -1.50 9.16
CA TYR A 117 8.41 -0.31 8.69
C TYR A 117 9.61 0.05 9.58
N SER A 118 9.44 -0.07 10.90
CA SER A 118 10.51 0.23 11.86
C SER A 118 11.63 -0.82 11.85
N LEU A 119 11.33 -2.07 11.48
CA LEU A 119 12.28 -3.18 11.49
C LEU A 119 13.01 -3.37 10.15
N LEU A 120 12.46 -2.85 9.08
CA LEU A 120 13.02 -2.98 7.72
C LEU A 120 13.88 -1.73 7.29
#